data_26f7a3e42f941388fc781ac1741968c0
#
_entry.id   26f7a3e42f941388fc781ac1741968c0
#
_cell.length_a   1.000
_cell.length_b   1.000
_cell.length_c   1.000
_cell.angle_alpha   90.00
_cell.angle_beta   90.00
_cell.angle_gamma   90.00
#
_symmetry.space_group_name_H-M   'P 1'
#
loop_
_entity.id
_entity.type
_entity.pdbx_description
1 polymer ?
#
loop_
_entity_poly.entity_id
_entity_poly.type
_entity_poly.pdbx_seq_one_letter_code
_entity_poly.pdbx_strand_id
1 'polypeptide(L)'
;MSNSTTSASRRYRPFFWEEFTQAVVARSKGQGRRQSVPVWAERGLRALRDGLGCEPGGAPGMRHLHRVELTDDQQAAQQLPGSYQAEHATLTLFGLHQQAGTAPVHRSGVGLGTAVRGLREGVLSDNAAERRLIAAATAQDLDELVQHLRGLIPLLRQADTGLDYTRLYRDLRDWLTADNGRVLRAWGLQYTDPGLEGTAQDAPPDEPVVRPFWAVFDPQAAAAGAQLAALRSGVGRQAGTVPAVWPSYRTRIGSQLRNRGALTRDLVAEHAALTVFGVHQQGRGTTVHTPGLSPGSACRLLLVRDAGVDRTAIERRLGALLTSLDTGELAQHLRGLVPLLRRAGIGLDYDGLRQALRRWDDPQRPDEQSRIRSRWDRDFHMESTPQRS
;
A
#
# COMPACT_ATOMS: atom_id res chain seq x y z
N MET A 1 -52.95 -15.73 10.15
CA MET A 1 -52.12 -15.38 11.31
C MET A 1 -50.75 -14.93 10.76
N SER A 2 -50.56 -13.64 10.62
CA SER A 2 -49.38 -13.03 10.00
C SER A 2 -48.31 -12.85 11.04
N ASN A 3 -47.20 -13.58 10.94
CA ASN A 3 -46.04 -13.36 11.75
C ASN A 3 -45.23 -12.15 11.19
N SER A 4 -45.45 -11.02 11.79
CA SER A 4 -44.61 -9.83 11.56
C SER A 4 -43.28 -10.00 12.34
N THR A 5 -42.26 -10.47 11.62
CA THR A 5 -40.91 -10.50 12.16
C THR A 5 -40.36 -9.05 12.19
N THR A 6 -40.47 -8.42 13.31
CA THR A 6 -39.91 -7.09 13.56
C THR A 6 -38.39 -7.23 13.55
N SER A 7 -37.77 -6.85 12.46
CA SER A 7 -36.31 -6.65 12.36
C SER A 7 -35.92 -5.51 13.31
N ALA A 8 -35.53 -5.85 14.53
CA ALA A 8 -34.93 -4.90 15.45
C ALA A 8 -33.62 -4.38 14.82
N SER A 9 -33.61 -3.15 14.37
CA SER A 9 -32.44 -2.40 13.98
C SER A 9 -31.44 -2.50 15.12
N ARG A 10 -30.41 -3.34 14.98
CA ARG A 10 -29.30 -3.43 15.94
C ARG A 10 -28.70 -2.03 16.05
N ARG A 11 -28.99 -1.35 17.16
CA ARG A 11 -28.37 -0.05 17.47
C ARG A 11 -26.87 -0.24 17.46
N TYR A 12 -26.15 0.59 16.68
CA TYR A 12 -24.69 0.60 16.65
C TYR A 12 -24.16 0.78 18.09
N ARG A 13 -23.48 -0.24 18.62
CA ARG A 13 -22.74 -0.12 19.88
C ARG A 13 -21.32 0.35 19.53
N PRO A 14 -20.90 1.52 20.04
CA PRO A 14 -19.56 2.01 19.76
C PRO A 14 -18.50 1.08 20.40
N PHE A 15 -17.27 1.14 19.89
CA PHE A 15 -16.14 0.46 20.49
C PHE A 15 -15.66 1.22 21.72
N PHE A 16 -14.96 0.55 22.65
CA PHE A 16 -14.44 1.15 23.87
C PHE A 16 -13.61 2.42 23.60
N TRP A 17 -12.74 2.42 22.59
CA TRP A 17 -11.93 3.60 22.25
C TRP A 17 -12.76 4.75 21.68
N GLU A 18 -13.88 4.49 21.04
CA GLU A 18 -14.81 5.51 20.55
C GLU A 18 -15.57 6.15 21.74
N GLU A 19 -16.11 5.31 22.65
CA GLU A 19 -16.78 5.78 23.89
C GLU A 19 -15.83 6.58 24.76
N PHE A 20 -14.60 6.08 24.95
CA PHE A 20 -13.55 6.77 25.69
C PHE A 20 -13.29 8.17 25.11
N THR A 21 -13.06 8.25 23.80
CA THR A 21 -12.77 9.51 23.11
C THR A 21 -13.92 10.50 23.24
N GLN A 22 -15.15 10.05 23.00
CA GLN A 22 -16.34 10.89 23.14
C GLN A 22 -16.50 11.41 24.57
N ALA A 23 -16.32 10.56 25.57
CA ALA A 23 -16.48 10.94 26.98
C ALA A 23 -15.42 11.95 27.44
N VAL A 24 -14.16 11.79 27.00
CA VAL A 24 -13.08 12.74 27.32
C VAL A 24 -13.31 14.08 26.64
N VAL A 25 -13.67 14.08 25.36
CA VAL A 25 -13.95 15.31 24.59
C VAL A 25 -15.15 16.05 25.15
N ALA A 26 -16.23 15.35 25.54
CA ALA A 26 -17.41 15.97 26.13
C ALA A 26 -17.10 16.69 27.45
N ARG A 27 -16.26 16.07 28.32
CA ARG A 27 -15.83 16.68 29.59
C ARG A 27 -14.91 17.88 29.41
N SER A 28 -14.03 17.87 28.41
CA SER A 28 -13.15 19.01 28.12
C SER A 28 -13.91 20.26 27.70
N LYS A 29 -15.08 20.09 27.06
CA LYS A 29 -15.97 21.20 26.68
C LYS A 29 -16.79 21.77 27.84
N GLY A 30 -17.05 20.97 28.88
CA GLY A 30 -17.93 21.35 30.03
C GLY A 30 -17.22 21.87 31.24
N GLN A 31 -15.94 21.59 31.46
CA GLN A 31 -15.16 22.00 32.64
C GLN A 31 -13.85 22.60 32.19
N GLY A 32 -13.66 23.91 32.39
CA GLY A 32 -12.44 24.61 31.98
C GLY A 32 -11.16 23.91 32.43
N ARG A 33 -10.30 23.57 31.48
CA ARG A 33 -8.88 23.20 31.57
C ARG A 33 -8.43 21.91 32.27
N ARG A 34 -9.24 21.11 32.93
CA ARG A 34 -8.79 19.78 33.39
C ARG A 34 -9.50 18.66 32.63
N GLN A 35 -8.82 18.06 31.68
CA GLN A 35 -9.25 16.81 31.06
C GLN A 35 -9.22 15.72 32.14
N SER A 36 -10.42 15.29 32.63
CA SER A 36 -10.51 14.18 33.57
C SER A 36 -11.08 12.95 32.85
N VAL A 37 -10.41 11.83 33.03
CA VAL A 37 -10.89 10.53 32.52
C VAL A 37 -12.05 10.06 33.42
N PRO A 38 -13.15 9.55 32.85
CA PRO A 38 -14.23 8.95 33.65
C PRO A 38 -13.75 7.71 34.41
N VAL A 39 -14.29 7.45 35.61
CA VAL A 39 -13.90 6.30 36.45
C VAL A 39 -14.07 4.94 35.70
N TRP A 40 -15.17 4.80 34.95
CA TRP A 40 -15.37 3.59 34.13
C TRP A 40 -14.28 3.39 33.09
N ALA A 41 -13.80 4.47 32.46
CA ALA A 41 -12.77 4.46 31.46
C ALA A 41 -11.40 4.16 32.07
N GLU A 42 -11.09 4.67 33.27
CA GLU A 42 -9.87 4.30 34.01
C GLU A 42 -9.83 2.82 34.35
N ARG A 43 -10.97 2.25 34.81
CA ARG A 43 -11.10 0.82 35.06
C ARG A 43 -10.88 0.01 33.77
N GLY A 44 -11.49 0.44 32.65
CA GLY A 44 -11.32 -0.17 31.33
C GLY A 44 -9.86 -0.15 30.91
N LEU A 45 -9.17 1.00 30.96
CA LEU A 45 -7.75 1.11 30.61
C LEU A 45 -6.86 0.22 31.49
N ARG A 46 -7.19 0.03 32.78
CA ARG A 46 -6.47 -0.90 33.64
C ARG A 46 -6.66 -2.33 33.12
N ALA A 47 -7.90 -2.76 32.88
CA ALA A 47 -8.21 -4.08 32.35
C ALA A 47 -7.51 -4.37 31.01
N LEU A 48 -7.41 -3.36 30.13
CA LEU A 48 -6.70 -3.49 28.85
C LEU A 48 -5.18 -3.70 29.02
N ARG A 49 -4.58 -3.04 30.01
CA ARG A 49 -3.16 -3.22 30.33
C ARG A 49 -2.88 -4.58 30.97
N ASP A 50 -3.77 -5.01 31.86
CA ASP A 50 -3.66 -6.34 32.52
C ASP A 50 -3.85 -7.48 31.48
N GLY A 51 -4.61 -7.22 30.41
CA GLY A 51 -4.81 -8.14 29.29
C GLY A 51 -3.69 -8.13 28.25
N LEU A 52 -2.72 -7.24 28.36
CA LEU A 52 -1.62 -7.15 27.40
C LEU A 52 -0.72 -8.42 27.52
N GLY A 53 -0.67 -9.19 26.44
CA GLY A 53 0.08 -10.46 26.42
C GLY A 53 -0.75 -11.69 26.80
N CYS A 54 -2.00 -11.50 27.25
CA CYS A 54 -2.93 -12.62 27.43
C CYS A 54 -3.51 -13.04 26.07
N GLU A 55 -3.78 -14.34 25.94
CA GLU A 55 -4.54 -14.86 24.81
C GLU A 55 -5.96 -14.27 24.78
N PRO A 56 -6.58 -14.14 23.60
CA PRO A 56 -7.96 -13.71 23.48
C PRO A 56 -8.88 -14.59 24.34
N GLY A 57 -9.70 -13.97 25.20
CA GLY A 57 -10.53 -14.69 26.17
C GLY A 57 -9.86 -15.04 27.49
N GLY A 58 -8.54 -15.00 27.59
CA GLY A 58 -7.75 -15.29 28.80
C GLY A 58 -7.73 -14.18 29.85
N ALA A 59 -8.27 -12.99 29.55
CA ALA A 59 -8.32 -11.84 30.46
C ALA A 59 -9.78 -11.55 30.89
N PRO A 60 -10.28 -12.11 32.00
CA PRO A 60 -11.68 -11.97 32.42
C PRO A 60 -12.12 -10.51 32.61
N GLY A 61 -11.22 -9.64 33.08
CA GLY A 61 -11.47 -8.22 33.26
C GLY A 61 -11.77 -7.46 31.95
N MET A 62 -11.40 -8.01 30.79
CA MET A 62 -11.65 -7.38 29.49
C MET A 62 -12.98 -7.79 28.85
N ARG A 63 -13.67 -8.84 29.32
CA ARG A 63 -14.86 -9.39 28.65
C ARG A 63 -15.91 -8.35 28.36
N HIS A 64 -16.20 -7.47 29.33
CA HIS A 64 -17.21 -6.42 29.20
C HIS A 64 -16.84 -5.30 28.24
N LEU A 65 -15.57 -5.20 27.82
CA LEU A 65 -15.05 -4.19 26.90
C LEU A 65 -15.20 -4.63 25.44
N HIS A 66 -15.30 -5.94 25.19
CA HIS A 66 -15.51 -6.46 23.86
C HIS A 66 -16.93 -6.15 23.37
N ARG A 67 -17.03 -5.76 22.11
CA ARG A 67 -18.29 -5.59 21.40
C ARG A 67 -18.74 -6.88 20.74
N VAL A 68 -17.78 -7.69 20.29
CA VAL A 68 -18.05 -9.02 19.73
C VAL A 68 -18.39 -9.96 20.89
N GLU A 69 -19.65 -10.43 20.88
CA GLU A 69 -20.14 -11.39 21.86
C GLU A 69 -19.83 -12.82 21.38
N LEU A 70 -19.36 -13.65 22.31
CA LEU A 70 -19.14 -15.08 22.04
C LEU A 70 -20.41 -15.86 22.36
N THR A 71 -20.81 -16.75 21.50
CA THR A 71 -21.87 -17.73 21.80
C THR A 71 -21.37 -18.77 22.80
N ASP A 72 -22.29 -19.41 23.53
CA ASP A 72 -21.93 -20.47 24.49
C ASP A 72 -21.15 -21.60 23.81
N ASP A 73 -21.53 -21.98 22.60
CA ASP A 73 -20.85 -23.02 21.80
C ASP A 73 -19.41 -22.60 21.45
N GLN A 74 -19.19 -21.36 21.08
CA GLN A 74 -17.85 -20.82 20.77
C GLN A 74 -16.97 -20.78 22.01
N GLN A 75 -17.55 -20.46 23.18
CA GLN A 75 -16.83 -20.48 24.46
C GLN A 75 -16.48 -21.92 24.87
N ALA A 76 -17.42 -22.84 24.74
CA ALA A 76 -17.22 -24.26 25.07
C ALA A 76 -16.20 -24.95 24.13
N ALA A 77 -16.22 -24.61 22.85
CA ALA A 77 -15.32 -25.19 21.85
C ALA A 77 -13.92 -24.53 21.84
N GLN A 78 -13.68 -23.49 22.63
CA GLN A 78 -12.46 -22.65 22.60
C GLN A 78 -12.09 -22.14 21.19
N GLN A 79 -13.07 -22.08 20.27
CA GLN A 79 -12.91 -21.57 18.91
C GLN A 79 -13.34 -20.10 18.87
N LEU A 80 -12.38 -19.21 19.04
CA LEU A 80 -12.62 -17.78 19.02
C LEU A 80 -12.73 -17.26 17.58
N PRO A 81 -13.83 -16.56 17.23
CA PRO A 81 -13.96 -15.91 15.92
C PRO A 81 -12.80 -14.94 15.66
N GLY A 82 -12.33 -14.84 14.41
CA GLY A 82 -11.30 -13.88 14.03
C GLY A 82 -11.66 -12.43 14.37
N SER A 83 -12.95 -12.07 14.32
CA SER A 83 -13.43 -10.76 14.77
C SER A 83 -13.19 -10.51 16.25
N TYR A 84 -13.33 -11.51 17.12
CA TYR A 84 -13.03 -11.41 18.55
C TYR A 84 -11.52 -11.29 18.80
N GLN A 85 -10.71 -12.09 18.10
CA GLN A 85 -9.25 -12.04 18.19
C GLN A 85 -8.73 -10.65 17.76
N ALA A 86 -9.21 -10.13 16.63
CA ALA A 86 -8.86 -8.80 16.14
C ALA A 86 -9.29 -7.68 17.11
N GLU A 87 -10.49 -7.81 17.74
CA GLU A 87 -10.95 -6.84 18.73
C GLU A 87 -10.09 -6.88 19.98
N HIS A 88 -9.76 -8.08 20.49
CA HIS A 88 -8.85 -8.25 21.62
C HIS A 88 -7.49 -7.59 21.39
N ALA A 89 -6.87 -7.88 20.24
CA ALA A 89 -5.60 -7.28 19.84
C ALA A 89 -5.70 -5.75 19.79
N THR A 90 -6.77 -5.22 19.17
CA THR A 90 -6.98 -3.78 19.05
C THR A 90 -7.17 -3.10 20.41
N LEU A 91 -7.95 -3.71 21.31
CA LEU A 91 -8.19 -3.22 22.68
C LEU A 91 -6.87 -3.14 23.46
N THR A 92 -6.06 -4.19 23.44
CA THR A 92 -4.77 -4.22 24.15
C THR A 92 -3.78 -3.19 23.59
N LEU A 93 -3.71 -3.04 22.27
CA LEU A 93 -2.90 -2.01 21.61
C LEU A 93 -3.39 -0.59 21.94
N PHE A 94 -4.71 -0.37 22.02
CA PHE A 94 -5.27 0.90 22.48
C PHE A 94 -4.87 1.19 23.91
N GLY A 95 -5.01 0.22 24.82
CA GLY A 95 -4.57 0.35 26.22
C GLY A 95 -3.09 0.69 26.37
N LEU A 96 -2.24 0.08 25.52
CA LEU A 96 -0.81 0.35 25.44
C LEU A 96 -0.52 1.78 24.94
N HIS A 97 -1.31 2.30 24.02
CA HIS A 97 -1.16 3.65 23.47
C HIS A 97 -1.69 4.72 24.43
N GLN A 98 -2.91 4.55 24.93
CA GLN A 98 -3.61 5.52 25.79
C GLN A 98 -2.96 5.63 27.17
N GLN A 99 -2.55 4.52 27.77
CA GLN A 99 -2.01 4.44 29.14
C GLN A 99 -2.78 5.33 30.13
N ALA A 100 -2.06 6.18 30.89
CA ALA A 100 -2.63 7.15 31.82
C ALA A 100 -2.82 8.55 31.19
N GLY A 101 -2.62 8.68 29.88
CA GLY A 101 -2.80 9.95 29.16
C GLY A 101 -4.26 10.42 29.21
N THR A 102 -4.45 11.72 29.39
CA THR A 102 -5.79 12.35 29.44
C THR A 102 -6.27 12.75 28.03
N ALA A 103 -5.36 12.99 27.07
CA ALA A 103 -5.72 13.27 25.69
C ALA A 103 -6.04 11.96 24.94
N PRO A 104 -7.16 11.90 24.20
CA PRO A 104 -7.49 10.70 23.43
C PRO A 104 -6.48 10.42 22.32
N VAL A 105 -5.98 9.18 22.24
CA VAL A 105 -5.09 8.72 21.18
C VAL A 105 -5.85 8.14 19.95
N HIS A 106 -7.15 7.87 20.10
CA HIS A 106 -7.99 7.49 18.96
C HIS A 106 -8.31 8.72 18.11
N ARG A 107 -7.83 8.73 16.88
CA ARG A 107 -8.06 9.79 15.88
C ARG A 107 -8.62 9.19 14.61
N SER A 108 -9.91 9.38 14.35
CA SER A 108 -10.58 8.93 13.14
C SER A 108 -9.86 9.43 11.89
N GLY A 109 -9.71 8.54 10.89
CA GLY A 109 -9.07 8.84 9.60
C GLY A 109 -7.55 8.69 9.58
N VAL A 110 -6.87 8.61 10.73
CA VAL A 110 -5.41 8.41 10.80
C VAL A 110 -5.10 6.92 10.76
N GLY A 111 -4.85 6.39 9.55
CA GLY A 111 -4.47 4.98 9.38
C GLY A 111 -3.02 4.70 9.79
N LEU A 112 -2.67 3.40 9.91
CA LEU A 112 -1.36 2.98 10.42
C LEU A 112 -0.20 3.53 9.58
N GLY A 113 -0.28 3.46 8.25
CA GLY A 113 0.77 3.98 7.38
C GLY A 113 0.98 5.49 7.56
N THR A 114 -0.11 6.27 7.71
CA THR A 114 -0.05 7.72 8.00
C THR A 114 0.59 7.99 9.36
N ALA A 115 0.18 7.25 10.40
CA ALA A 115 0.73 7.41 11.74
C ALA A 115 2.25 7.10 11.78
N VAL A 116 2.67 6.00 11.15
CA VAL A 116 4.10 5.61 11.09
C VAL A 116 4.91 6.61 10.26
N ARG A 117 4.33 7.18 9.20
CA ARG A 117 5.01 8.26 8.46
C ARG A 117 5.31 9.46 9.35
N GLY A 118 4.38 9.84 10.22
CA GLY A 118 4.59 10.96 11.17
C GLY A 118 5.77 10.75 12.12
N LEU A 119 6.21 9.50 12.37
CA LEU A 119 7.39 9.22 13.20
C LEU A 119 8.71 9.70 12.57
N ARG A 120 8.74 9.92 11.25
CA ARG A 120 9.91 10.40 10.51
C ARG A 120 10.30 11.83 10.87
N GLU A 121 9.34 12.61 11.37
CA GLU A 121 9.52 14.03 11.65
C GLU A 121 10.16 14.33 13.04
N GLY A 122 10.62 13.30 13.79
CA GLY A 122 11.24 13.59 15.07
C GLY A 122 11.65 12.41 15.94
N VAL A 123 11.04 11.23 15.81
CA VAL A 123 11.28 10.08 16.70
C VAL A 123 12.19 9.03 16.06
N LEU A 124 12.04 8.81 14.78
CA LEU A 124 12.78 7.80 14.02
C LEU A 124 13.39 8.39 12.75
N SER A 125 14.53 7.83 12.31
CA SER A 125 14.97 8.05 10.94
C SER A 125 14.00 7.40 9.95
N ASP A 126 13.91 7.95 8.72
CA ASP A 126 13.08 7.44 7.63
C ASP A 126 13.20 5.93 7.46
N ASN A 127 14.44 5.43 7.39
CA ASN A 127 14.71 4.00 7.25
C ASN A 127 14.26 3.16 8.45
N ALA A 128 14.25 3.72 9.67
CA ALA A 128 13.82 2.97 10.85
C ALA A 128 12.29 2.84 10.93
N ALA A 129 11.56 3.91 10.59
CA ALA A 129 10.10 3.88 10.49
C ALA A 129 9.63 2.92 9.40
N GLU A 130 10.25 3.01 8.23
CA GLU A 130 9.97 2.14 7.08
C GLU A 130 10.20 0.66 7.41
N ARG A 131 11.35 0.30 7.96
CA ARG A 131 11.66 -1.09 8.33
C ARG A 131 10.65 -1.67 9.32
N ARG A 132 10.18 -0.89 10.30
CA ARG A 132 9.16 -1.35 11.26
C ARG A 132 7.81 -1.57 10.60
N LEU A 133 7.40 -0.68 9.70
CA LEU A 133 6.15 -0.85 8.96
C LEU A 133 6.23 -2.04 8.01
N ILE A 134 7.36 -2.24 7.32
CA ILE A 134 7.59 -3.40 6.46
C ILE A 134 7.56 -4.69 7.28
N ALA A 135 8.21 -4.73 8.46
CA ALA A 135 8.18 -5.89 9.33
C ALA A 135 6.74 -6.25 9.75
N ALA A 136 5.94 -5.26 10.17
CA ALA A 136 4.52 -5.48 10.46
C ALA A 136 3.74 -5.99 9.23
N ALA A 137 4.03 -5.44 8.05
CA ALA A 137 3.35 -5.78 6.81
C ALA A 137 3.78 -7.15 6.21
N THR A 138 4.86 -7.75 6.70
CA THR A 138 5.34 -9.07 6.29
C THR A 138 5.03 -10.18 7.30
N ALA A 139 4.32 -9.86 8.39
CA ALA A 139 3.88 -10.82 9.39
C ALA A 139 3.05 -11.94 8.76
N GLN A 140 3.30 -13.17 9.17
CA GLN A 140 2.66 -14.36 8.61
C GLN A 140 1.30 -14.63 9.26
N ASP A 141 1.13 -14.25 10.52
CA ASP A 141 -0.09 -14.41 11.29
C ASP A 141 -0.42 -13.17 12.13
N LEU A 142 -1.56 -13.22 12.83
CA LEU A 142 -2.02 -12.11 13.66
C LEU A 142 -1.11 -11.88 14.87
N ASP A 143 -0.57 -12.93 15.46
CA ASP A 143 0.24 -12.83 16.68
C ASP A 143 1.58 -12.15 16.38
N GLU A 144 2.24 -12.54 15.29
CA GLU A 144 3.44 -11.88 14.80
C GLU A 144 3.16 -10.40 14.46
N LEU A 145 2.04 -10.12 13.76
CA LEU A 145 1.62 -8.75 13.46
C LEU A 145 1.45 -7.93 14.73
N VAL A 146 0.73 -8.46 15.73
CA VAL A 146 0.50 -7.79 17.01
C VAL A 146 1.81 -7.53 17.75
N GLN A 147 2.79 -8.43 17.69
CA GLN A 147 4.12 -8.20 18.27
C GLN A 147 4.82 -7.00 17.60
N HIS A 148 4.80 -6.92 16.26
CA HIS A 148 5.35 -5.77 15.56
C HIS A 148 4.62 -4.47 15.93
N LEU A 149 3.29 -4.50 16.03
CA LEU A 149 2.49 -3.33 16.43
C LEU A 149 2.78 -2.92 17.88
N ARG A 150 3.00 -3.86 18.82
CA ARG A 150 3.43 -3.56 20.18
C ARG A 150 4.75 -2.80 20.23
N GLY A 151 5.65 -3.04 19.27
CA GLY A 151 6.89 -2.28 19.12
C GLY A 151 6.70 -0.88 18.51
N LEU A 152 5.64 -0.68 17.71
CA LEU A 152 5.33 0.60 17.06
C LEU A 152 4.53 1.55 17.95
N ILE A 153 3.54 1.05 18.70
CA ILE A 153 2.62 1.86 19.49
C ILE A 153 3.31 2.79 20.51
N PRO A 154 4.34 2.34 21.27
CA PRO A 154 5.06 3.24 22.19
C PRO A 154 5.76 4.41 21.46
N LEU A 155 6.20 4.21 20.21
CA LEU A 155 6.80 5.27 19.40
C LEU A 155 5.78 6.30 18.95
N LEU A 156 4.57 5.83 18.55
CA LEU A 156 3.45 6.73 18.23
C LEU A 156 3.07 7.58 19.45
N ARG A 157 3.04 6.97 20.63
CA ARG A 157 2.79 7.69 21.88
C ARG A 157 3.88 8.73 22.16
N GLN A 158 5.17 8.38 21.98
CA GLN A 158 6.29 9.31 22.16
C GLN A 158 6.19 10.50 21.21
N ALA A 159 5.67 10.30 20.00
CA ALA A 159 5.45 11.33 18.98
C ALA A 159 4.13 12.08 19.13
N ASP A 160 3.33 11.83 20.17
CA ASP A 160 1.94 12.33 20.33
C ASP A 160 1.07 12.09 19.05
N THR A 161 1.32 11.01 18.37
CA THR A 161 0.64 10.66 17.10
C THR A 161 -0.52 9.74 17.38
N GLY A 162 -1.76 10.21 17.10
CA GLY A 162 -2.96 9.38 17.24
C GLY A 162 -3.12 8.35 16.13
N LEU A 163 -4.01 7.36 16.35
CA LEU A 163 -4.30 6.27 15.41
C LEU A 163 -5.81 6.00 15.38
N ASP A 164 -6.35 5.71 14.19
CA ASP A 164 -7.75 5.26 14.04
C ASP A 164 -7.87 3.78 14.44
N TYR A 165 -8.28 3.52 15.69
CA TYR A 165 -8.42 2.17 16.22
C TYR A 165 -9.60 1.40 15.62
N THR A 166 -10.66 2.09 15.19
CA THR A 166 -11.77 1.44 14.48
C THR A 166 -11.31 0.90 13.12
N ARG A 167 -10.42 1.62 12.48
CA ARG A 167 -9.78 1.19 11.24
C ARG A 167 -8.78 0.06 11.51
N LEU A 168 -7.91 0.20 12.51
CA LEU A 168 -6.96 -0.85 12.88
C LEU A 168 -7.68 -2.18 13.18
N TYR A 169 -8.80 -2.15 13.92
CA TYR A 169 -9.62 -3.33 14.13
C TYR A 169 -10.07 -4.00 12.83
N ARG A 170 -10.53 -3.20 11.85
CA ARG A 170 -10.94 -3.73 10.55
C ARG A 170 -9.74 -4.31 9.78
N ASP A 171 -8.61 -3.64 9.83
CA ASP A 171 -7.38 -4.10 9.18
C ASP A 171 -6.88 -5.43 9.79
N LEU A 172 -6.89 -5.57 11.14
CA LEU A 172 -6.51 -6.82 11.83
C LEU A 172 -7.50 -7.96 11.54
N ARG A 173 -8.82 -7.65 11.50
CA ARG A 173 -9.83 -8.63 11.12
C ARG A 173 -9.64 -9.13 9.69
N ASP A 174 -9.41 -8.21 8.76
CA ASP A 174 -9.23 -8.53 7.34
C ASP A 174 -7.86 -9.19 7.09
N TRP A 175 -6.88 -8.99 7.99
CA TRP A 175 -5.58 -9.70 7.96
C TRP A 175 -5.74 -11.21 8.09
N LEU A 176 -6.71 -11.66 8.87
CA LEU A 176 -7.03 -13.08 9.06
C LEU A 176 -7.76 -13.71 7.86
N THR A 177 -8.11 -12.91 6.86
CA THR A 177 -8.77 -13.38 5.64
C THR A 177 -7.78 -13.46 4.48
N ALA A 178 -8.17 -14.13 3.39
CA ALA A 178 -7.36 -14.21 2.18
C ALA A 178 -7.14 -12.84 1.47
N ASP A 179 -7.83 -11.78 1.89
CA ASP A 179 -7.79 -10.44 1.26
C ASP A 179 -6.96 -9.41 2.06
N ASN A 180 -5.85 -9.84 2.67
CA ASN A 180 -4.92 -8.91 3.33
C ASN A 180 -4.24 -7.94 2.34
N GLY A 181 -4.27 -8.23 1.04
CA GLY A 181 -3.71 -7.35 0.00
C GLY A 181 -4.31 -5.93 0.01
N ARG A 182 -5.59 -5.79 0.37
CA ARG A 182 -6.24 -4.49 0.55
C ARG A 182 -5.62 -3.71 1.72
N VAL A 183 -5.36 -4.39 2.83
CA VAL A 183 -4.74 -3.80 4.03
C VAL A 183 -3.32 -3.33 3.70
N LEU A 184 -2.53 -4.20 3.07
CA LEU A 184 -1.16 -3.89 2.65
C LEU A 184 -1.12 -2.65 1.74
N ARG A 185 -2.00 -2.59 0.72
CA ARG A 185 -2.09 -1.41 -0.15
C ARG A 185 -2.45 -0.15 0.64
N ALA A 186 -3.43 -0.23 1.54
CA ALA A 186 -3.82 0.91 2.35
C ALA A 186 -2.64 1.44 3.18
N TRP A 187 -1.92 0.57 3.88
CA TRP A 187 -0.77 0.96 4.71
C TRP A 187 0.36 1.55 3.86
N GLY A 188 0.70 0.89 2.74
CA GLY A 188 1.74 1.38 1.84
C GLY A 188 1.42 2.75 1.24
N LEU A 189 0.21 2.93 0.72
CA LEU A 189 -0.24 4.18 0.14
C LEU A 189 -0.32 5.32 1.17
N GLN A 190 -0.74 5.02 2.41
CA GLN A 190 -0.74 5.99 3.50
C GLN A 190 0.67 6.40 3.93
N TYR A 191 1.62 5.47 3.88
CA TYR A 191 3.01 5.74 4.24
C TYR A 191 3.73 6.57 3.17
N THR A 192 3.51 6.28 1.89
CA THR A 192 4.23 6.91 0.77
C THR A 192 3.65 8.24 0.32
N ASP A 193 2.31 8.39 0.38
CA ASP A 193 1.64 9.60 -0.09
C ASP A 193 1.49 10.63 1.05
N PRO A 194 2.11 11.82 0.96
CA PRO A 194 1.98 12.87 1.97
C PRO A 194 0.57 13.40 2.14
N GLY A 195 -0.37 13.00 1.26
CA GLY A 195 -1.76 13.43 1.32
C GLY A 195 -1.87 14.93 1.07
N LEU A 196 -2.33 15.29 -0.12
CA LEU A 196 -2.95 16.59 -0.27
C LEU A 196 -4.31 16.49 0.41
N GLU A 197 -4.50 17.21 1.51
CA GLU A 197 -5.81 17.59 1.99
C GLU A 197 -6.35 18.62 0.98
N GLY A 198 -6.86 18.12 -0.14
CA GLY A 198 -7.37 18.92 -1.24
C GLY A 198 -7.67 18.01 -2.43
N THR A 199 -8.73 18.29 -3.14
CA THR A 199 -9.04 17.63 -4.42
C THR A 199 -7.89 17.89 -5.39
N ALA A 200 -7.62 16.97 -6.31
CA ALA A 200 -6.58 17.13 -7.34
C ALA A 200 -6.70 18.42 -8.18
N GLN A 201 -7.76 19.19 -7.98
CA GLN A 201 -8.01 20.50 -8.59
C GLN A 201 -7.46 21.69 -7.78
N ASP A 202 -7.11 21.49 -6.50
CA ASP A 202 -6.65 22.56 -5.59
C ASP A 202 -5.14 22.50 -5.31
N ALA A 203 -4.36 21.76 -6.11
CA ALA A 203 -2.91 21.75 -5.98
C ALA A 203 -2.35 23.15 -6.28
N PRO A 204 -1.59 23.77 -5.36
CA PRO A 204 -0.97 25.05 -5.64
C PRO A 204 -0.01 24.95 -6.84
N PRO A 205 0.11 25.99 -7.67
CA PRO A 205 0.92 25.97 -8.89
C PRO A 205 2.41 25.72 -8.67
N ASP A 206 2.90 25.83 -7.44
CA ASP A 206 4.32 25.66 -7.04
C ASP A 206 4.63 24.32 -6.38
N GLU A 207 3.75 23.32 -6.45
CA GLU A 207 4.08 22.01 -5.89
C GLU A 207 5.22 21.33 -6.67
N PRO A 208 6.24 20.79 -5.97
CA PRO A 208 7.34 20.12 -6.65
C PRO A 208 6.81 18.96 -7.49
N VAL A 209 7.13 18.98 -8.78
CA VAL A 209 6.80 17.89 -9.72
C VAL A 209 7.40 16.60 -9.19
N VAL A 210 6.56 15.67 -8.77
CA VAL A 210 7.00 14.36 -8.29
C VAL A 210 7.58 13.58 -9.46
N ARG A 211 8.91 13.49 -9.50
CA ARG A 211 9.61 12.74 -10.55
C ARG A 211 9.41 11.23 -10.37
N PRO A 212 9.16 10.48 -11.46
CA PRO A 212 9.09 9.03 -11.44
C PRO A 212 10.37 8.40 -10.86
N PHE A 213 10.25 7.19 -10.30
CA PHE A 213 11.39 6.49 -9.70
C PHE A 213 12.58 6.35 -10.67
N TRP A 214 12.35 5.93 -11.91
CA TRP A 214 13.40 5.74 -12.94
C TRP A 214 14.09 7.03 -13.37
N ALA A 215 13.46 8.19 -13.17
CA ALA A 215 14.06 9.48 -13.49
C ALA A 215 15.02 9.99 -12.39
N VAL A 216 14.91 9.43 -11.17
CA VAL A 216 15.77 9.80 -10.02
C VAL A 216 16.66 8.65 -9.55
N PHE A 217 16.51 7.47 -10.16
CA PHE A 217 17.32 6.30 -9.82
C PHE A 217 18.78 6.49 -10.24
N ASP A 218 19.70 6.35 -9.28
CA ASP A 218 21.12 6.37 -9.53
C ASP A 218 21.69 4.94 -9.47
N PRO A 219 22.15 4.37 -10.61
CA PRO A 219 22.73 3.03 -10.65
C PRO A 219 24.01 2.86 -9.82
N GLN A 220 24.70 3.97 -9.50
CA GLN A 220 25.93 3.97 -8.73
C GLN A 220 25.73 4.15 -7.22
N ALA A 221 24.50 4.46 -6.80
CA ALA A 221 24.18 4.61 -5.38
C ALA A 221 24.37 3.28 -4.63
N ALA A 222 24.87 3.34 -3.40
CA ALA A 222 25.07 2.15 -2.54
C ALA A 222 23.76 1.34 -2.34
N ALA A 223 22.60 2.00 -2.36
CA ALA A 223 21.30 1.36 -2.21
C ALA A 223 20.72 0.80 -3.53
N ALA A 224 21.33 1.05 -4.69
CA ALA A 224 20.77 0.70 -6.00
C ALA A 224 20.43 -0.79 -6.12
N GLY A 225 21.32 -1.67 -5.67
CA GLY A 225 21.12 -3.12 -5.70
C GLY A 225 19.90 -3.56 -4.89
N ALA A 226 19.74 -3.03 -3.68
CA ALA A 226 18.60 -3.31 -2.79
C ALA A 226 17.28 -2.77 -3.38
N GLN A 227 17.29 -1.55 -3.92
CA GLN A 227 16.12 -0.96 -4.57
C GLN A 227 15.66 -1.82 -5.77
N LEU A 228 16.59 -2.24 -6.64
CA LEU A 228 16.24 -3.11 -7.76
C LEU A 228 15.76 -4.50 -7.31
N ALA A 229 16.33 -5.05 -6.23
CA ALA A 229 15.84 -6.31 -5.66
C ALA A 229 14.40 -6.16 -5.15
N ALA A 230 14.10 -5.05 -4.47
CA ALA A 230 12.75 -4.72 -4.02
C ALA A 230 11.76 -4.63 -5.20
N LEU A 231 12.10 -3.94 -6.29
CA LEU A 231 11.25 -3.87 -7.47
C LEU A 231 10.99 -5.26 -8.10
N ARG A 232 12.03 -6.10 -8.20
CA ARG A 232 11.88 -7.45 -8.75
C ARG A 232 11.03 -8.36 -7.88
N SER A 233 11.01 -8.18 -6.55
CA SER A 233 10.12 -8.94 -5.66
C SER A 233 8.64 -8.68 -5.93
N GLY A 234 8.30 -7.57 -6.57
CA GLY A 234 6.95 -7.22 -7.01
C GLY A 234 6.51 -7.91 -8.31
N VAL A 235 7.41 -8.58 -9.03
CA VAL A 235 7.08 -9.23 -10.31
C VAL A 235 5.99 -10.30 -10.12
N GLY A 236 4.90 -10.18 -10.88
CA GLY A 236 3.77 -11.11 -10.82
C GLY A 236 2.89 -10.95 -9.57
N ARG A 237 3.17 -9.98 -8.71
CA ARG A 237 2.36 -9.68 -7.52
C ARG A 237 1.42 -8.52 -7.82
N GLN A 238 0.32 -8.46 -7.08
CA GLN A 238 -0.64 -7.36 -7.22
C GLN A 238 -0.01 -6.04 -6.74
N ALA A 239 -0.33 -4.94 -7.43
CA ALA A 239 0.19 -3.63 -7.08
C ALA A 239 -0.11 -3.24 -5.62
N GLY A 240 0.89 -2.72 -4.92
CA GLY A 240 0.80 -2.28 -3.53
C GLY A 240 0.82 -3.38 -2.47
N THR A 241 0.86 -4.68 -2.85
CA THR A 241 0.86 -5.79 -1.88
C THR A 241 2.26 -6.24 -1.45
N VAL A 242 3.31 -5.71 -2.07
CA VAL A 242 4.69 -6.04 -1.72
C VAL A 242 5.31 -4.85 -0.98
N PRO A 243 5.52 -4.94 0.35
CA PRO A 243 5.98 -3.82 1.17
C PRO A 243 7.31 -3.23 0.71
N ALA A 244 8.24 -4.06 0.24
CA ALA A 244 9.54 -3.61 -0.25
C ALA A 244 9.46 -2.66 -1.46
N VAL A 245 8.36 -2.68 -2.23
CA VAL A 245 8.15 -1.80 -3.40
C VAL A 245 7.58 -0.44 -2.99
N TRP A 246 6.96 -0.31 -1.82
CA TRP A 246 6.25 0.91 -1.41
C TRP A 246 7.10 2.19 -1.55
N PRO A 247 8.36 2.24 -1.12
CA PRO A 247 9.16 3.47 -1.23
C PRO A 247 9.37 3.96 -2.66
N SER A 248 9.14 3.09 -3.64
CA SER A 248 9.33 3.40 -5.07
C SER A 248 8.11 4.03 -5.73
N TYR A 249 6.91 3.91 -5.14
CA TYR A 249 5.71 4.51 -5.70
C TYR A 249 5.73 6.03 -5.62
N ARG A 250 5.21 6.66 -6.68
CA ARG A 250 5.05 8.12 -6.81
C ARG A 250 3.61 8.50 -7.17
N THR A 251 2.75 7.50 -7.43
CA THR A 251 1.34 7.72 -7.73
C THR A 251 0.64 8.32 -6.53
N ARG A 252 -0.02 9.46 -6.74
CA ARG A 252 -0.88 10.12 -5.75
C ARG A 252 -2.30 9.61 -5.90
N ILE A 253 -2.92 9.25 -4.79
CA ILE A 253 -4.28 8.70 -4.75
C ILE A 253 -5.08 9.50 -3.73
N GLY A 254 -6.28 9.94 -4.11
CA GLY A 254 -7.17 10.67 -3.21
C GLY A 254 -7.42 9.93 -1.89
N SER A 255 -7.55 10.67 -0.80
CA SER A 255 -7.58 10.16 0.58
C SER A 255 -8.58 9.01 0.81
N GLN A 256 -9.76 9.07 0.22
CA GLN A 256 -10.77 8.01 0.33
C GLN A 256 -10.31 6.70 -0.31
N LEU A 257 -9.77 6.75 -1.53
CA LEU A 257 -9.29 5.58 -2.26
C LEU A 257 -8.04 4.99 -1.59
N ARG A 258 -7.11 5.86 -1.19
CA ARG A 258 -5.93 5.51 -0.42
C ARG A 258 -6.30 4.78 0.87
N ASN A 259 -7.23 5.35 1.62
CA ASN A 259 -7.70 4.79 2.86
C ASN A 259 -8.43 3.46 2.70
N ARG A 260 -9.05 3.21 1.56
CA ARG A 260 -9.68 1.91 1.23
C ARG A 260 -8.69 0.88 0.66
N GLY A 261 -7.43 1.26 0.42
CA GLY A 261 -6.47 0.40 -0.29
C GLY A 261 -6.94 0.08 -1.71
N ALA A 262 -7.54 1.07 -2.39
CA ALA A 262 -8.10 0.86 -3.73
C ALA A 262 -7.00 0.54 -4.75
N LEU A 263 -7.28 -0.40 -5.64
CA LEU A 263 -6.43 -0.74 -6.76
C LEU A 263 -6.80 0.17 -7.95
N THR A 264 -6.08 1.30 -8.08
CA THR A 264 -6.30 2.25 -9.17
C THR A 264 -5.48 1.88 -10.40
N ARG A 265 -5.92 2.31 -11.60
CA ARG A 265 -5.17 2.12 -12.85
C ARG A 265 -3.78 2.76 -12.80
N ASP A 266 -3.65 3.93 -12.20
CA ASP A 266 -2.38 4.62 -12.02
C ASP A 266 -1.40 3.79 -11.19
N LEU A 267 -1.87 3.19 -10.09
CA LEU A 267 -1.05 2.33 -9.24
C LEU A 267 -0.65 1.03 -9.96
N VAL A 268 -1.57 0.42 -10.70
CA VAL A 268 -1.30 -0.80 -11.49
C VAL A 268 -0.26 -0.53 -12.57
N ALA A 269 -0.42 0.57 -13.31
CA ALA A 269 0.51 0.96 -14.37
C ALA A 269 1.90 1.30 -13.82
N GLU A 270 1.97 2.04 -12.72
CA GLU A 270 3.25 2.35 -12.07
C GLU A 270 3.94 1.08 -11.55
N HIS A 271 3.19 0.19 -10.88
CA HIS A 271 3.74 -1.09 -10.40
C HIS A 271 4.31 -1.93 -11.53
N ALA A 272 3.56 -2.05 -12.64
CA ALA A 272 4.00 -2.78 -13.82
C ALA A 272 5.29 -2.16 -14.42
N ALA A 273 5.33 -0.84 -14.59
CA ALA A 273 6.52 -0.14 -15.08
C ALA A 273 7.72 -0.29 -14.14
N LEU A 274 7.53 -0.16 -12.83
CA LEU A 274 8.58 -0.33 -11.81
C LEU A 274 9.17 -1.75 -11.83
N THR A 275 8.33 -2.78 -11.90
CA THR A 275 8.79 -4.17 -11.91
C THR A 275 9.54 -4.51 -13.20
N VAL A 276 9.07 -4.01 -14.35
CA VAL A 276 9.78 -4.12 -15.64
C VAL A 276 11.12 -3.38 -15.59
N PHE A 277 11.15 -2.15 -15.03
CA PHE A 277 12.38 -1.38 -14.83
C PHE A 277 13.37 -2.15 -13.96
N GLY A 278 12.94 -2.72 -12.83
CA GLY A 278 13.78 -3.49 -11.91
C GLY A 278 14.46 -4.70 -12.59
N VAL A 279 13.79 -5.35 -13.55
CA VAL A 279 14.36 -6.42 -14.37
C VAL A 279 15.32 -5.86 -15.44
N HIS A 280 14.96 -4.75 -16.07
CA HIS A 280 15.73 -4.15 -17.15
C HIS A 280 17.04 -3.53 -16.64
N GLN A 281 17.01 -2.80 -15.53
CA GLN A 281 18.15 -2.08 -14.94
C GLN A 281 19.17 -3.01 -14.27
N GLN A 282 18.80 -4.25 -13.98
CA GLN A 282 19.65 -5.20 -13.25
C GLN A 282 21.04 -5.35 -13.88
N GLY A 283 22.10 -5.09 -13.10
CA GLY A 283 23.48 -5.23 -13.53
C GLY A 283 23.95 -4.17 -14.55
N ARG A 284 23.18 -3.10 -14.74
CA ARG A 284 23.57 -1.97 -15.62
C ARG A 284 24.11 -0.82 -14.79
N GLY A 285 25.30 -0.33 -15.10
CA GLY A 285 25.93 0.83 -14.49
C GLY A 285 25.42 2.18 -15.00
N THR A 286 24.60 2.17 -16.06
CA THR A 286 23.94 3.36 -16.63
C THR A 286 22.43 3.16 -16.62
N THR A 287 21.67 4.24 -16.58
CA THR A 287 20.21 4.15 -16.62
C THR A 287 19.71 3.54 -17.92
N VAL A 288 18.71 2.66 -17.81
CA VAL A 288 17.99 2.08 -18.98
C VAL A 288 16.77 2.92 -19.37
N HIS A 289 16.45 3.99 -18.62
CA HIS A 289 15.40 4.93 -19.04
C HIS A 289 15.94 5.81 -20.17
N THR A 290 15.30 5.72 -21.33
CA THR A 290 15.63 6.51 -22.53
C THR A 290 14.36 7.17 -23.06
N PRO A 291 14.15 8.46 -22.79
CA PRO A 291 12.96 9.16 -23.23
C PRO A 291 12.71 9.01 -24.74
N GLY A 292 11.45 8.82 -25.14
CA GLY A 292 11.02 8.69 -26.52
C GLY A 292 11.27 7.31 -27.18
N LEU A 293 12.00 6.41 -26.53
CA LEU A 293 12.29 5.08 -27.09
C LEU A 293 11.18 4.08 -26.76
N SER A 294 10.24 3.91 -27.69
CA SER A 294 9.11 2.98 -27.56
C SER A 294 9.55 1.51 -27.62
N PRO A 295 8.72 0.54 -27.15
CA PRO A 295 8.98 -0.88 -27.32
C PRO A 295 9.19 -1.31 -28.78
N GLY A 296 8.45 -0.72 -29.73
CA GLY A 296 8.65 -0.97 -31.18
C GLY A 296 10.02 -0.52 -31.66
N SER A 297 10.40 0.72 -31.33
CA SER A 297 11.73 1.25 -31.68
C SER A 297 12.85 0.45 -31.01
N ALA A 298 12.67 0.01 -29.76
CA ALA A 298 13.66 -0.80 -29.06
C ALA A 298 13.84 -2.19 -29.72
N CYS A 299 12.75 -2.84 -30.13
CA CYS A 299 12.81 -4.09 -30.90
C CYS A 299 13.54 -3.91 -32.22
N ARG A 300 13.28 -2.82 -32.95
CA ARG A 300 13.99 -2.49 -34.18
C ARG A 300 15.49 -2.29 -33.95
N LEU A 301 15.88 -1.53 -32.94
CA LEU A 301 17.28 -1.34 -32.56
C LEU A 301 17.98 -2.66 -32.19
N LEU A 302 17.25 -3.60 -31.55
CA LEU A 302 17.78 -4.91 -31.20
C LEU A 302 18.20 -5.69 -32.44
N LEU A 303 17.40 -5.63 -33.50
CA LEU A 303 17.74 -6.27 -34.79
C LEU A 303 18.96 -5.64 -35.49
N VAL A 304 19.22 -4.36 -35.25
CA VAL A 304 20.37 -3.64 -35.83
C VAL A 304 21.65 -3.89 -35.03
N ARG A 305 21.56 -3.96 -33.69
CA ARG A 305 22.73 -4.04 -32.79
C ARG A 305 23.24 -5.46 -32.57
N ASP A 306 22.37 -6.45 -32.67
CA ASP A 306 22.71 -7.87 -32.42
C ASP A 306 22.37 -8.72 -33.63
N ALA A 307 23.35 -8.86 -34.52
CA ALA A 307 23.20 -9.66 -35.73
C ALA A 307 22.93 -11.16 -35.49
N GLY A 308 23.13 -11.64 -34.25
CA GLY A 308 22.81 -13.02 -33.87
C GLY A 308 21.37 -13.22 -33.41
N VAL A 309 20.59 -12.16 -33.32
CA VAL A 309 19.18 -12.24 -32.86
C VAL A 309 18.30 -12.62 -34.09
N ASP A 310 17.51 -13.68 -33.92
CA ASP A 310 16.52 -14.09 -34.89
C ASP A 310 15.40 -13.04 -35.01
N ARG A 311 15.27 -12.45 -36.20
CA ARG A 311 14.23 -11.49 -36.55
C ARG A 311 12.84 -12.03 -36.22
N THR A 312 12.53 -13.26 -36.64
CA THR A 312 11.24 -13.91 -36.40
C THR A 312 10.91 -14.03 -34.92
N ALA A 313 11.94 -14.30 -34.08
CA ALA A 313 11.73 -14.35 -32.62
C ALA A 313 11.41 -12.98 -32.05
N ILE A 314 11.97 -11.88 -32.54
CA ILE A 314 11.64 -10.52 -32.10
C ILE A 314 10.26 -10.10 -32.59
N GLU A 315 9.93 -10.35 -33.86
CA GLU A 315 8.61 -10.09 -34.44
C GLU A 315 7.50 -10.81 -33.63
N ARG A 316 7.71 -12.07 -33.26
CA ARG A 316 6.80 -12.84 -32.44
C ARG A 316 6.64 -12.21 -31.02
N ARG A 317 7.72 -11.75 -30.40
CA ARG A 317 7.65 -11.08 -29.08
C ARG A 317 6.93 -9.72 -29.16
N LEU A 318 7.22 -8.93 -30.20
CA LEU A 318 6.49 -7.70 -30.44
C LEU A 318 5.02 -7.99 -30.73
N GLY A 319 4.72 -8.99 -31.56
CA GLY A 319 3.35 -9.43 -31.80
C GLY A 319 2.61 -9.79 -30.52
N ALA A 320 3.25 -10.52 -29.61
CA ALA A 320 2.67 -10.83 -28.30
C ALA A 320 2.37 -9.56 -27.46
N LEU A 321 3.25 -8.55 -27.48
CA LEU A 321 2.96 -7.26 -26.86
C LEU A 321 1.73 -6.60 -27.49
N LEU A 322 1.68 -6.55 -28.81
CA LEU A 322 0.61 -5.88 -29.57
C LEU A 322 -0.75 -6.60 -29.46
N THR A 323 -0.77 -7.89 -29.14
CA THR A 323 -2.00 -8.69 -28.99
C THR A 323 -2.46 -8.84 -27.55
N SER A 324 -1.70 -8.33 -26.57
CA SER A 324 -2.07 -8.41 -25.15
C SER A 324 -3.47 -7.85 -24.90
N LEU A 325 -4.28 -8.55 -24.10
CA LEU A 325 -5.66 -8.18 -23.83
C LEU A 325 -5.74 -7.14 -22.73
N ASP A 326 -4.92 -7.28 -21.66
CA ASP A 326 -4.92 -6.42 -20.50
C ASP A 326 -3.52 -5.94 -20.11
N THR A 327 -3.45 -5.03 -19.14
CA THR A 327 -2.22 -4.46 -18.60
C THR A 327 -1.30 -5.52 -17.97
N GLY A 328 -1.86 -6.57 -17.36
CA GLY A 328 -1.10 -7.64 -16.71
C GLY A 328 -0.36 -8.50 -17.73
N GLU A 329 -1.04 -8.90 -18.80
CA GLU A 329 -0.48 -9.66 -19.92
C GLU A 329 0.59 -8.84 -20.64
N LEU A 330 0.31 -7.56 -20.93
CA LEU A 330 1.30 -6.66 -21.52
C LEU A 330 2.56 -6.57 -20.67
N ALA A 331 2.43 -6.40 -19.36
CA ALA A 331 3.55 -6.35 -18.43
C ALA A 331 4.33 -7.68 -18.41
N GLN A 332 3.65 -8.83 -18.55
CA GLN A 332 4.29 -10.14 -18.65
C GLN A 332 5.15 -10.25 -19.91
N HIS A 333 4.61 -9.86 -21.05
CA HIS A 333 5.36 -9.89 -22.32
C HIS A 333 6.54 -8.89 -22.31
N LEU A 334 6.37 -7.70 -21.74
CA LEU A 334 7.47 -6.75 -21.51
C LEU A 334 8.59 -7.36 -20.67
N ARG A 335 8.27 -8.09 -19.60
CA ARG A 335 9.29 -8.81 -18.79
C ARG A 335 10.06 -9.87 -19.57
N GLY A 336 9.44 -10.46 -20.59
CA GLY A 336 10.11 -11.37 -21.52
C GLY A 336 11.01 -10.67 -22.54
N LEU A 337 10.72 -9.42 -22.88
CA LEU A 337 11.48 -8.61 -23.84
C LEU A 337 12.71 -7.92 -23.20
N VAL A 338 12.55 -7.31 -22.02
CA VAL A 338 13.59 -6.45 -21.43
C VAL A 338 14.92 -7.14 -21.12
N PRO A 339 15.02 -8.45 -20.84
CA PRO A 339 16.33 -9.13 -20.71
C PRO A 339 17.13 -9.11 -22.02
N LEU A 340 16.48 -9.15 -23.18
CA LEU A 340 17.15 -9.04 -24.48
C LEU A 340 17.65 -7.61 -24.70
N LEU A 341 16.80 -6.61 -24.45
CA LEU A 341 17.19 -5.20 -24.52
C LEU A 341 18.36 -4.89 -23.60
N ARG A 342 18.30 -5.41 -22.35
CA ARG A 342 19.39 -5.26 -21.37
C ARG A 342 20.72 -5.80 -21.90
N ARG A 343 20.71 -6.99 -22.49
CA ARG A 343 21.91 -7.61 -23.09
C ARG A 343 22.49 -6.76 -24.19
N ALA A 344 21.64 -6.22 -25.06
CA ALA A 344 22.04 -5.36 -26.17
C ALA A 344 22.33 -3.89 -25.77
N GLY A 345 22.18 -3.53 -24.50
CA GLY A 345 22.38 -2.16 -24.03
C GLY A 345 21.36 -1.15 -24.56
N ILE A 346 20.14 -1.60 -24.83
CA ILE A 346 19.05 -0.78 -25.36
C ILE A 346 18.13 -0.40 -24.22
N GLY A 347 17.81 0.91 -24.08
CA GLY A 347 16.88 1.43 -23.06
C GLY A 347 15.41 1.33 -23.49
N LEU A 348 14.55 1.91 -22.66
CA LEU A 348 13.12 2.13 -22.94
C LEU A 348 12.65 3.45 -22.34
N ASP A 349 11.65 4.09 -22.95
CA ASP A 349 10.95 5.21 -22.37
C ASP A 349 9.95 4.71 -21.32
N TYR A 350 10.33 4.77 -20.04
CA TYR A 350 9.48 4.32 -18.93
C TYR A 350 8.33 5.27 -18.64
N ASP A 351 8.42 6.56 -18.99
CA ASP A 351 7.30 7.50 -18.88
C ASP A 351 6.22 7.17 -19.90
N GLY A 352 6.62 7.01 -21.17
CA GLY A 352 5.73 6.57 -22.22
C GLY A 352 5.15 5.17 -21.95
N LEU A 353 5.96 4.25 -21.41
CA LEU A 353 5.52 2.90 -21.04
C LEU A 353 4.47 2.90 -19.94
N ARG A 354 4.67 3.68 -18.86
CA ARG A 354 3.68 3.84 -17.77
C ARG A 354 2.37 4.40 -18.30
N GLN A 355 2.44 5.40 -19.19
CA GLN A 355 1.23 5.96 -19.81
C GLN A 355 0.50 4.93 -20.68
N ALA A 356 1.23 4.12 -21.46
CA ALA A 356 0.67 3.06 -22.25
C ALA A 356 -0.03 2.01 -21.37
N LEU A 357 0.64 1.52 -20.31
CA LEU A 357 0.07 0.58 -19.35
C LEU A 357 -1.20 1.11 -18.67
N ARG A 358 -1.23 2.40 -18.34
CA ARG A 358 -2.41 3.04 -17.73
C ARG A 358 -3.62 3.08 -18.66
N ARG A 359 -3.40 3.19 -19.97
CA ARG A 359 -4.44 3.37 -20.99
C ARG A 359 -4.78 2.08 -21.74
N TRP A 360 -4.04 1.00 -21.51
CA TRP A 360 -4.10 -0.20 -22.32
C TRP A 360 -5.48 -0.86 -22.35
N ASP A 361 -6.09 -1.03 -21.20
CA ASP A 361 -7.40 -1.65 -21.00
C ASP A 361 -8.40 -0.67 -20.37
N ASP A 362 -8.30 0.63 -20.68
CA ASP A 362 -9.18 1.66 -20.15
C ASP A 362 -10.56 1.62 -20.83
N PRO A 363 -11.63 1.18 -20.12
CA PRO A 363 -12.95 1.10 -20.71
C PRO A 363 -13.54 2.47 -21.08
N GLN A 364 -13.02 3.56 -20.52
CA GLN A 364 -13.42 4.93 -20.86
C GLN A 364 -12.73 5.41 -22.14
N ARG A 365 -11.71 4.71 -22.64
CA ARG A 365 -10.91 5.09 -23.80
C ARG A 365 -10.61 3.88 -24.69
N PRO A 366 -11.62 3.22 -25.25
CA PRO A 366 -11.45 1.93 -25.97
C PRO A 366 -10.49 2.02 -27.16
N ASP A 367 -10.37 3.19 -27.81
CA ASP A 367 -9.50 3.40 -28.98
C ASP A 367 -8.01 3.58 -28.63
N GLU A 368 -7.67 3.88 -27.36
CA GLU A 368 -6.29 4.19 -26.98
C GLU A 368 -5.38 2.96 -27.12
N GLN A 369 -5.86 1.77 -26.80
CA GLN A 369 -5.12 0.53 -26.99
C GLN A 369 -4.72 0.36 -28.47
N SER A 370 -5.66 0.52 -29.41
CA SER A 370 -5.41 0.42 -30.85
C SER A 370 -4.42 1.47 -31.34
N ARG A 371 -4.50 2.70 -30.82
CA ARG A 371 -3.55 3.78 -31.16
C ARG A 371 -2.14 3.47 -30.65
N ILE A 372 -2.00 2.94 -29.44
CA ILE A 372 -0.70 2.54 -28.89
C ILE A 372 -0.10 1.40 -29.68
N ARG A 373 -0.90 0.36 -30.00
CA ARG A 373 -0.48 -0.77 -30.86
C ARG A 373 0.02 -0.31 -32.20
N SER A 374 -0.76 0.50 -32.92
CA SER A 374 -0.41 1.02 -34.25
C SER A 374 0.84 1.90 -34.23
N ARG A 375 1.06 2.66 -33.12
CA ARG A 375 2.28 3.44 -32.95
C ARG A 375 3.50 2.54 -32.77
N TRP A 376 3.45 1.55 -31.86
CA TRP A 376 4.57 0.65 -31.61
C TRP A 376 4.90 -0.23 -32.81
N ASP A 377 3.89 -0.68 -33.55
CA ASP A 377 4.05 -1.41 -34.80
C ASP A 377 4.74 -0.55 -35.88
N ARG A 378 4.27 0.68 -36.07
CA ARG A 378 4.88 1.66 -36.96
C ARG A 378 6.34 1.93 -36.59
N ASP A 379 6.61 2.17 -35.30
CA ASP A 379 7.96 2.44 -34.79
C ASP A 379 8.94 1.29 -35.07
N PHE A 380 8.44 0.05 -35.08
CA PHE A 380 9.23 -1.13 -35.44
C PHE A 380 9.55 -1.19 -36.93
N HIS A 381 8.58 -0.86 -37.80
CA HIS A 381 8.71 -0.91 -39.26
C HIS A 381 9.27 0.36 -39.90
N MET A 382 9.48 1.45 -39.14
CA MET A 382 10.10 2.66 -39.68
C MET A 382 11.51 2.36 -40.19
N GLU A 383 11.78 2.70 -41.46
CA GLU A 383 13.12 2.63 -42.02
C GLU A 383 14.05 3.62 -41.27
N SER A 384 15.26 3.18 -40.98
CA SER A 384 16.29 4.06 -40.44
C SER A 384 16.66 5.05 -41.53
N THR A 385 16.19 6.29 -41.47
CA THR A 385 16.72 7.35 -42.35
C THR A 385 18.22 7.43 -42.08
N PRO A 386 19.08 7.20 -43.08
CA PRO A 386 20.53 7.32 -42.87
C PRO A 386 20.80 8.78 -42.44
N GLN A 387 21.42 8.95 -41.25
CA GLN A 387 22.00 10.24 -40.88
C GLN A 387 23.02 10.59 -41.99
N ARG A 388 22.69 11.60 -42.79
CA ARG A 388 23.68 12.25 -43.67
C ARG A 388 24.75 12.86 -42.76
N SER A 389 25.93 12.31 -42.89
CA SER A 389 27.19 12.77 -42.32
C SER A 389 27.49 14.21 -42.76
#